data_0959b598a4795857dde97d562f50e947
#
_entry.id   0959b598a4795857dde97d562f50e947
#
_cell.length_a   1.000
_cell.length_b   1.000
_cell.length_c   1.000
_cell.angle_alpha   90.00
_cell.angle_beta   90.00
_cell.angle_gamma   90.00
#
_symmetry.space_group_name_H-M   'P 1'
#
loop_
_entity.id
_entity.type
_entity.pdbx_description
1 polymer ?
#
loop_
_entity_poly.entity_id
_entity_poly.type
_entity_poly.pdbx_seq_one_letter_code
_entity_poly.pdbx_strand_id
1 'polypeptide(L)'
;LGNVTIEGNTKVNAAGGAGGAAIGGGAGAENNSDNKGNQITIKSNANGSPTVKAVGGGTDEEEEIVIGGAGIGAGCESVADADITLEGKVTITATAGKDNVAIGANGIEQEFTGLAEGSSITRSDSEGNDTTLPTDPVPAVPSASGGGSADASVQESVFPGLVVTDKDGQRISYTSIRGNNILSLRVGRFTASLRASLATLRQLRAEGIDTITFQTILCSTTLSVDELLAMGGEDAEAVLTHRLTDSSLTVG
;
A
#
# COMPACT_ATOMS: atom_id res chain seq x y z
N LEU A 1 -21.21 -13.03 13.63
CA LEU A 1 -19.93 -13.51 13.09
C LEU A 1 -20.16 -14.69 12.16
N GLY A 2 -19.55 -14.72 11.04
CA GLY A 2 -19.77 -15.74 10.00
C GLY A 2 -18.52 -15.98 9.18
N ASN A 3 -18.57 -17.08 8.39
CA ASN A 3 -17.53 -17.39 7.43
C ASN A 3 -17.96 -16.81 6.09
N VAL A 4 -17.08 -16.06 5.44
CA VAL A 4 -17.26 -15.52 4.10
C VAL A 4 -16.22 -16.16 3.18
N THR A 5 -16.67 -16.75 2.09
CA THR A 5 -15.77 -17.26 1.05
C THR A 5 -16.12 -16.62 -0.28
N ILE A 6 -15.13 -15.97 -0.91
CA ILE A 6 -15.23 -15.37 -2.24
C ILE A 6 -14.25 -16.10 -3.14
N GLU A 7 -14.74 -16.75 -4.19
CA GLU A 7 -13.87 -17.57 -5.03
C GLU A 7 -14.22 -17.52 -6.52
N GLY A 8 -13.26 -17.96 -7.35
CA GLY A 8 -13.42 -18.04 -8.80
C GLY A 8 -13.54 -16.69 -9.46
N ASN A 9 -14.18 -16.62 -10.63
CA ASN A 9 -14.37 -15.38 -11.39
C ASN A 9 -15.51 -14.52 -10.81
N THR A 10 -15.42 -14.22 -9.52
CA THR A 10 -16.44 -13.43 -8.79
C THR A 10 -16.03 -11.96 -8.73
N LYS A 11 -16.98 -11.05 -8.96
CA LYS A 11 -16.82 -9.61 -8.74
C LYS A 11 -17.66 -9.18 -7.55
N VAL A 12 -17.04 -8.61 -6.54
CA VAL A 12 -17.68 -8.12 -5.33
C VAL A 12 -17.46 -6.63 -5.22
N ASN A 13 -18.53 -5.89 -5.02
CA ASN A 13 -18.49 -4.49 -4.59
C ASN A 13 -19.28 -4.41 -3.28
N ALA A 14 -18.58 -4.10 -2.20
CA ALA A 14 -19.15 -4.04 -0.86
C ALA A 14 -18.85 -2.69 -0.21
N ALA A 15 -19.80 -2.18 0.57
CA ALA A 15 -19.65 -1.02 1.43
C ALA A 15 -20.21 -1.33 2.82
N GLY A 16 -19.48 -0.94 3.85
CA GLY A 16 -19.89 -1.08 5.24
C GLY A 16 -20.92 0.00 5.61
N GLY A 17 -21.81 -0.32 6.55
CA GLY A 17 -22.59 0.67 7.28
C GLY A 17 -21.72 1.40 8.31
N ALA A 18 -22.26 2.39 9.03
CA ALA A 18 -21.52 3.15 10.03
C ALA A 18 -20.74 2.24 10.99
N GLY A 19 -19.45 2.46 11.11
CA GLY A 19 -18.54 1.66 11.90
C GLY A 19 -18.33 0.21 11.45
N GLY A 20 -19.08 -0.29 10.47
CA GLY A 20 -18.99 -1.68 10.02
C GLY A 20 -17.92 -1.89 8.94
N ALA A 21 -17.30 -3.07 8.93
CA ALA A 21 -16.48 -3.47 7.79
C ALA A 21 -17.34 -3.73 6.54
N ALA A 22 -16.80 -3.48 5.34
CA ALA A 22 -17.52 -3.82 4.12
C ALA A 22 -17.63 -5.33 3.92
N ILE A 23 -16.58 -6.07 4.26
CA ILE A 23 -16.57 -7.53 4.28
C ILE A 23 -16.00 -7.94 5.64
N GLY A 24 -16.86 -8.42 6.55
CA GLY A 24 -16.41 -8.84 7.87
C GLY A 24 -17.33 -8.46 9.01
N GLY A 25 -16.79 -7.87 10.07
CA GLY A 25 -17.49 -7.54 11.31
C GLY A 25 -18.28 -6.25 11.25
N GLY A 26 -19.40 -6.20 11.99
CA GLY A 26 -20.12 -4.97 12.31
C GLY A 26 -19.41 -4.18 13.41
N ALA A 27 -19.89 -2.96 13.66
CA ALA A 27 -19.45 -2.14 14.80
C ALA A 27 -19.71 -2.89 16.11
N GLY A 28 -18.78 -2.83 17.06
CA GLY A 28 -18.89 -3.46 18.36
C GLY A 28 -18.98 -5.00 18.35
N ALA A 29 -18.58 -5.64 17.23
CA ALA A 29 -18.68 -7.09 17.11
C ALA A 29 -17.74 -7.80 18.10
N GLU A 30 -18.21 -8.90 18.70
CA GLU A 30 -17.45 -9.72 19.63
C GLU A 30 -17.13 -11.09 19.00
N ASN A 31 -16.08 -11.76 19.50
CA ASN A 31 -15.78 -13.13 19.11
C ASN A 31 -16.94 -14.06 19.48
N ASN A 32 -17.10 -15.14 18.69
CA ASN A 32 -18.09 -16.18 18.99
C ASN A 32 -17.69 -16.97 20.27
N SER A 33 -18.56 -17.93 20.68
CA SER A 33 -18.34 -18.76 21.86
C SER A 33 -17.03 -19.59 21.81
N ASP A 34 -16.47 -19.81 20.62
CA ASP A 34 -15.20 -20.50 20.43
C ASP A 34 -14.00 -19.54 20.40
N ASN A 35 -14.23 -18.28 20.76
CA ASN A 35 -13.26 -17.18 20.72
C ASN A 35 -12.63 -16.97 19.32
N LYS A 36 -13.43 -17.17 18.29
CA LYS A 36 -13.04 -16.94 16.89
C LYS A 36 -13.77 -15.75 16.32
N GLY A 37 -13.02 -14.92 15.60
CA GLY A 37 -13.54 -13.81 14.82
C GLY A 37 -14.20 -14.21 13.52
N ASN A 38 -14.36 -13.24 12.63
CA ASN A 38 -14.82 -13.51 11.27
C ASN A 38 -13.73 -14.23 10.48
N GLN A 39 -14.11 -15.29 9.77
CA GLN A 39 -13.22 -15.96 8.83
C GLN A 39 -13.56 -15.50 7.41
N ILE A 40 -12.61 -14.87 6.75
CA ILE A 40 -12.77 -14.32 5.41
C ILE A 40 -11.75 -14.99 4.49
N THR A 41 -12.21 -15.76 3.52
CA THR A 41 -11.35 -16.41 2.54
C THR A 41 -11.64 -15.85 1.15
N ILE A 42 -10.62 -15.32 0.49
CA ILE A 42 -10.71 -14.84 -0.90
C ILE A 42 -9.69 -15.61 -1.72
N LYS A 43 -10.15 -16.41 -2.69
CA LYS A 43 -9.26 -17.32 -3.43
C LYS A 43 -9.62 -17.50 -4.89
N SER A 44 -8.60 -17.72 -5.72
CA SER A 44 -8.83 -18.20 -7.08
C SER A 44 -9.14 -19.70 -7.09
N ASN A 45 -9.78 -20.16 -8.16
CA ASN A 45 -10.00 -21.56 -8.44
C ASN A 45 -9.90 -21.82 -9.96
N ALA A 46 -10.25 -23.03 -10.41
CA ALA A 46 -10.21 -23.39 -11.83
C ALA A 46 -11.11 -22.51 -12.73
N ASN A 47 -12.11 -21.84 -12.16
CA ASN A 47 -13.04 -20.96 -12.89
C ASN A 47 -12.56 -19.50 -12.97
N GLY A 48 -11.44 -19.15 -12.34
CA GLY A 48 -10.86 -17.84 -12.41
C GLY A 48 -10.42 -17.24 -11.07
N SER A 49 -10.28 -15.92 -11.07
CA SER A 49 -9.75 -15.13 -9.96
C SER A 49 -10.75 -14.07 -9.52
N PRO A 50 -10.97 -13.89 -8.22
CA PRO A 50 -11.91 -12.89 -7.72
C PRO A 50 -11.37 -11.48 -7.86
N THR A 51 -12.30 -10.56 -8.10
CA THR A 51 -12.06 -9.11 -8.04
C THR A 51 -12.94 -8.52 -6.96
N VAL A 52 -12.34 -7.93 -5.93
CA VAL A 52 -13.04 -7.40 -4.77
C VAL A 52 -12.76 -5.92 -4.63
N LYS A 53 -13.83 -5.12 -4.53
CA LYS A 53 -13.78 -3.74 -4.08
C LYS A 53 -14.57 -3.64 -2.78
N ALA A 54 -13.90 -3.21 -1.72
CA ALA A 54 -14.47 -3.10 -0.38
C ALA A 54 -14.20 -1.72 0.19
N VAL A 55 -15.24 -1.02 0.65
CA VAL A 55 -15.15 0.30 1.26
C VAL A 55 -15.71 0.21 2.68
N GLY A 56 -14.86 0.40 3.67
CA GLY A 56 -15.23 0.41 5.08
C GLY A 56 -16.27 1.47 5.38
N GLY A 57 -17.10 1.21 6.37
CA GLY A 57 -18.17 2.12 6.77
C GLY A 57 -17.64 3.41 7.35
N GLY A 58 -18.42 4.47 7.18
CA GLY A 58 -18.11 5.79 7.72
C GLY A 58 -18.38 5.91 9.22
N THR A 59 -18.39 7.14 9.69
CA THR A 59 -18.80 7.52 11.06
C THR A 59 -20.29 7.86 11.10
N ASP A 60 -20.89 7.80 12.27
CA ASP A 60 -22.25 8.28 12.53
C ASP A 60 -22.24 9.07 13.84
N GLU A 61 -22.36 10.39 13.74
CA GLU A 61 -22.34 11.27 14.91
C GLU A 61 -23.60 11.16 15.76
N GLU A 62 -24.74 10.76 15.17
CA GLU A 62 -26.00 10.57 15.91
C GLU A 62 -25.97 9.31 16.80
N GLU A 63 -25.20 8.29 16.37
CA GLU A 63 -24.96 7.05 17.13
C GLU A 63 -23.65 7.07 17.90
N GLU A 64 -22.96 8.21 17.98
CA GLU A 64 -21.64 8.36 18.62
C GLU A 64 -20.53 7.47 17.97
N ILE A 65 -20.73 7.01 16.73
CA ILE A 65 -19.75 6.24 15.99
C ILE A 65 -18.74 7.20 15.35
N VAL A 66 -17.59 7.35 15.96
CA VAL A 66 -16.53 8.29 15.55
C VAL A 66 -15.42 7.62 14.73
N ILE A 67 -15.36 6.30 14.72
CA ILE A 67 -14.39 5.47 13.98
C ILE A 67 -15.14 4.67 12.92
N GLY A 68 -14.62 4.64 11.72
CA GLY A 68 -15.16 3.83 10.63
C GLY A 68 -14.76 2.36 10.72
N GLY A 69 -15.32 1.51 9.86
CA GLY A 69 -14.95 0.09 9.77
C GLY A 69 -13.79 -0.16 8.79
N ALA A 70 -13.21 -1.36 8.86
CA ALA A 70 -12.23 -1.80 7.85
C ALA A 70 -12.88 -1.98 6.47
N GLY A 71 -12.10 -1.91 5.40
CA GLY A 71 -12.58 -2.34 4.09
C GLY A 71 -12.87 -3.85 4.12
N ILE A 72 -11.90 -4.65 4.52
CA ILE A 72 -12.04 -6.10 4.74
C ILE A 72 -11.52 -6.41 6.14
N GLY A 73 -12.36 -6.95 7.03
CA GLY A 73 -11.89 -7.30 8.37
C GLY A 73 -12.85 -6.97 9.50
N ALA A 74 -12.41 -6.19 10.49
CA ALA A 74 -13.20 -5.86 11.66
C ALA A 74 -13.93 -4.51 11.51
N GLY A 75 -15.09 -4.38 12.14
CA GLY A 75 -15.74 -3.09 12.36
C GLY A 75 -15.03 -2.25 13.42
N CYS A 76 -15.50 -1.03 13.63
CA CYS A 76 -15.00 -0.18 14.72
C CYS A 76 -15.35 -0.80 16.08
N GLU A 77 -14.55 -0.49 17.10
CA GLU A 77 -14.76 -0.97 18.47
C GLU A 77 -15.00 -2.48 18.60
N SER A 78 -14.65 -3.22 17.55
CA SER A 78 -14.79 -4.67 17.54
C SER A 78 -13.65 -5.29 18.36
N VAL A 79 -13.99 -6.13 19.33
CA VAL A 79 -13.03 -7.01 20.01
C VAL A 79 -12.87 -8.32 19.24
N ALA A 80 -13.64 -8.51 18.16
CA ALA A 80 -13.53 -9.68 17.31
C ALA A 80 -12.32 -9.55 16.39
N ASP A 81 -11.52 -10.61 16.33
CA ASP A 81 -10.49 -10.76 15.31
C ASP A 81 -11.12 -10.97 13.94
N ALA A 82 -10.36 -10.68 12.90
CA ALA A 82 -10.67 -11.08 11.54
C ALA A 82 -9.53 -11.98 11.04
N ASP A 83 -9.86 -13.24 10.77
CA ASP A 83 -8.94 -14.20 10.15
C ASP A 83 -9.13 -14.12 8.62
N ILE A 84 -8.24 -13.39 7.95
CA ILE A 84 -8.33 -13.13 6.52
C ILE A 84 -7.30 -13.97 5.80
N THR A 85 -7.75 -14.83 4.90
CA THR A 85 -6.92 -15.69 4.08
C THR A 85 -7.08 -15.30 2.61
N LEU A 86 -5.97 -15.02 1.94
CA LEU A 86 -5.90 -14.80 0.50
C LEU A 86 -5.10 -15.93 -0.16
N GLU A 87 -5.65 -16.55 -1.21
CA GLU A 87 -5.01 -17.70 -1.87
C GLU A 87 -5.05 -17.58 -3.40
N GLY A 88 -3.94 -17.95 -4.04
CA GLY A 88 -3.81 -17.93 -5.48
C GLY A 88 -3.82 -16.51 -6.05
N LYS A 89 -4.45 -16.30 -7.21
CA LYS A 89 -4.52 -15.00 -7.86
C LYS A 89 -5.75 -14.23 -7.39
N VAL A 90 -5.57 -13.04 -6.85
CA VAL A 90 -6.65 -12.16 -6.37
C VAL A 90 -6.42 -10.73 -6.83
N THR A 91 -7.50 -9.97 -7.04
CA THR A 91 -7.46 -8.52 -7.27
C THR A 91 -8.31 -7.84 -6.21
N ILE A 92 -7.70 -7.06 -5.34
CA ILE A 92 -8.38 -6.43 -4.20
C ILE A 92 -8.12 -4.92 -4.23
N THR A 93 -9.18 -4.15 -4.07
CA THR A 93 -9.13 -2.73 -3.77
C THR A 93 -9.92 -2.51 -2.48
N ALA A 94 -9.25 -2.15 -1.41
CA ALA A 94 -9.85 -1.94 -0.10
C ALA A 94 -9.62 -0.51 0.37
N THR A 95 -10.68 0.14 0.84
CA THR A 95 -10.63 1.47 1.43
C THR A 95 -11.07 1.37 2.89
N ALA A 96 -10.27 1.90 3.79
CA ALA A 96 -10.61 2.00 5.21
C ALA A 96 -11.72 3.02 5.43
N GLY A 97 -12.55 2.81 6.45
CA GLY A 97 -13.30 3.90 7.06
C GLY A 97 -12.38 4.80 7.91
N LYS A 98 -12.92 5.92 8.40
CA LYS A 98 -12.14 6.90 9.17
C LYS A 98 -11.46 6.24 10.37
N ASP A 99 -10.17 6.52 10.55
CA ASP A 99 -9.32 6.04 11.65
C ASP A 99 -9.26 4.50 11.79
N ASN A 100 -9.45 3.77 10.67
CA ASN A 100 -9.34 2.32 10.62
C ASN A 100 -8.39 1.87 9.49
N VAL A 101 -8.26 0.57 9.27
CA VAL A 101 -7.38 -0.07 8.29
C VAL A 101 -8.14 -0.53 7.06
N ALA A 102 -7.46 -0.62 5.92
CA ALA A 102 -8.09 -1.10 4.70
C ALA A 102 -8.35 -2.62 4.75
N ILE A 103 -7.37 -3.41 5.21
CA ILE A 103 -7.51 -4.88 5.35
C ILE A 103 -6.89 -5.31 6.66
N GLY A 104 -7.71 -5.71 7.63
CA GLY A 104 -7.20 -6.12 8.93
C GLY A 104 -8.22 -5.98 10.06
N ALA A 105 -7.71 -5.96 11.29
CA ALA A 105 -8.50 -5.84 12.50
C ALA A 105 -7.77 -5.01 13.56
N ASN A 106 -8.52 -4.40 14.46
CA ASN A 106 -7.99 -3.68 15.64
C ASN A 106 -6.96 -2.60 15.27
N GLY A 107 -7.14 -1.91 14.14
CA GLY A 107 -6.22 -0.88 13.66
C GLY A 107 -4.89 -1.43 13.10
N ILE A 108 -4.77 -2.75 12.90
CA ILE A 108 -3.57 -3.40 12.38
C ILE A 108 -3.84 -3.90 10.96
N GLU A 109 -3.08 -3.39 9.99
CA GLU A 109 -3.09 -3.91 8.62
C GLU A 109 -2.51 -5.32 8.58
N GLN A 110 -3.21 -6.23 7.91
CA GLN A 110 -2.72 -7.59 7.71
C GLN A 110 -1.85 -7.69 6.46
N GLU A 111 -0.67 -8.30 6.59
CA GLU A 111 0.23 -8.59 5.48
C GLU A 111 -0.11 -9.93 4.82
N PHE A 112 0.09 -10.00 3.50
CA PHE A 112 -0.12 -11.23 2.73
C PHE A 112 1.13 -11.56 1.91
N THR A 113 1.55 -12.81 1.97
CA THR A 113 2.70 -13.32 1.22
C THR A 113 2.31 -14.57 0.43
N GLY A 114 3.09 -14.90 -0.60
CA GLY A 114 2.89 -16.14 -1.36
C GLY A 114 1.69 -16.15 -2.31
N LEU A 115 1.13 -14.99 -2.63
CA LEU A 115 0.07 -14.88 -3.63
C LEU A 115 0.60 -15.18 -5.04
N ALA A 116 -0.27 -15.72 -5.90
CA ALA A 116 0.11 -16.06 -7.26
C ALA A 116 0.43 -14.82 -8.10
N GLU A 117 1.29 -14.99 -9.10
CA GLU A 117 1.65 -13.95 -10.06
C GLU A 117 0.42 -13.31 -10.70
N GLY A 118 0.46 -11.99 -10.86
CA GLY A 118 -0.65 -11.20 -11.37
C GLY A 118 -1.77 -10.94 -10.34
N SER A 119 -1.53 -11.22 -9.06
CA SER A 119 -2.34 -10.68 -7.98
C SER A 119 -2.10 -9.17 -7.82
N SER A 120 -3.08 -8.47 -7.28
CA SER A 120 -2.91 -7.08 -6.88
C SER A 120 -3.73 -6.75 -5.63
N ILE A 121 -3.13 -6.02 -4.71
CA ILE A 121 -3.81 -5.45 -3.53
C ILE A 121 -3.52 -3.95 -3.53
N THR A 122 -4.58 -3.16 -3.54
CA THR A 122 -4.53 -1.71 -3.39
C THR A 122 -5.29 -1.35 -2.13
N ARG A 123 -4.66 -0.60 -1.24
CA ARG A 123 -5.24 -0.13 0.01
C ARG A 123 -5.28 1.40 0.02
N SER A 124 -6.32 1.95 0.61
CA SER A 124 -6.42 3.38 0.85
C SER A 124 -7.07 3.67 2.20
N ASP A 125 -6.73 4.79 2.79
CA ASP A 125 -7.47 5.32 3.94
C ASP A 125 -8.82 5.94 3.50
N SER A 126 -9.56 6.48 4.45
CA SER A 126 -10.85 7.13 4.21
C SER A 126 -10.76 8.41 3.38
N GLU A 127 -9.60 9.02 3.30
CA GLU A 127 -9.32 10.23 2.52
C GLU A 127 -8.83 9.90 1.10
N GLY A 128 -8.62 8.61 0.81
CA GLY A 128 -8.14 8.12 -0.48
C GLY A 128 -6.61 8.11 -0.61
N ASN A 129 -5.87 8.34 0.48
CA ASN A 129 -4.43 8.20 0.46
C ASN A 129 -4.05 6.72 0.36
N ASP A 130 -3.01 6.43 -0.40
CA ASP A 130 -2.53 5.08 -0.59
C ASP A 130 -1.83 4.56 0.68
N THR A 131 -2.37 3.48 1.23
CA THR A 131 -1.83 2.73 2.38
C THR A 131 -1.37 1.33 2.01
N THR A 132 -1.19 1.04 0.71
CA THR A 132 -0.74 -0.26 0.19
C THR A 132 0.60 -0.64 0.83
N LEU A 133 0.66 -1.86 1.37
CA LEU A 133 1.86 -2.34 2.05
C LEU A 133 2.95 -2.70 1.03
N PRO A 134 4.25 -2.58 1.40
CA PRO A 134 5.34 -2.98 0.52
C PRO A 134 5.33 -4.46 0.12
N THR A 135 4.69 -5.30 0.93
CA THR A 135 4.52 -6.74 0.70
C THR A 135 3.32 -7.07 -0.19
N ASP A 136 2.43 -6.10 -0.43
CA ASP A 136 1.25 -6.32 -1.26
C ASP A 136 1.65 -6.44 -2.75
N PRO A 137 1.07 -7.40 -3.49
CA PRO A 137 1.28 -7.49 -4.92
C PRO A 137 0.64 -6.28 -5.63
N VAL A 138 1.40 -5.66 -6.51
CA VAL A 138 0.91 -4.54 -7.34
C VAL A 138 0.33 -5.04 -8.66
N PRO A 139 -0.63 -4.31 -9.28
CA PRO A 139 -1.15 -4.66 -10.59
C PRO A 139 -0.02 -4.79 -11.61
N ALA A 140 -0.01 -5.89 -12.36
CA ALA A 140 0.90 -6.01 -13.49
C ALA A 140 0.58 -4.91 -14.51
N VAL A 141 1.45 -3.93 -14.69
CA VAL A 141 1.38 -3.00 -15.83
C VAL A 141 1.48 -3.83 -17.10
N PRO A 142 0.59 -3.64 -18.08
CA PRO A 142 0.69 -4.36 -19.35
C PRO A 142 2.01 -4.04 -20.02
N SER A 143 2.93 -5.00 -20.00
CA SER A 143 4.18 -4.91 -20.76
C SER A 143 3.83 -4.84 -22.24
N ALA A 144 4.21 -3.77 -22.90
CA ALA A 144 4.26 -3.73 -24.36
C ALA A 144 5.17 -4.89 -24.81
N SER A 145 4.60 -5.82 -25.58
CA SER A 145 5.24 -7.07 -26.00
C SER A 145 6.53 -6.86 -26.75
N GLY A 146 7.62 -7.40 -26.19
CA GLY A 146 8.89 -7.62 -26.86
C GLY A 146 9.60 -8.75 -26.13
N GLY A 147 9.67 -9.93 -26.76
CA GLY A 147 10.11 -11.18 -26.15
C GLY A 147 11.58 -11.20 -25.71
N GLY A 148 11.85 -11.97 -24.68
CA GLY A 148 13.20 -12.36 -24.23
C GLY A 148 13.23 -12.81 -22.79
N SER A 149 13.51 -14.07 -22.59
CA SER A 149 14.01 -14.86 -21.43
C SER A 149 14.00 -14.26 -20.03
N ALA A 150 13.46 -15.10 -19.14
CA ALA A 150 13.52 -14.97 -17.69
C ALA A 150 14.96 -14.82 -17.16
N ASP A 151 15.21 -13.71 -16.52
CA ASP A 151 16.22 -13.56 -15.47
C ASP A 151 15.63 -12.56 -14.45
N ALA A 152 15.89 -12.77 -13.15
CA ALA A 152 15.33 -11.96 -12.09
C ALA A 152 15.75 -10.50 -12.28
N SER A 153 14.96 -9.73 -13.04
CA SER A 153 15.26 -8.34 -13.35
C SER A 153 14.90 -7.48 -12.15
N VAL A 154 15.93 -6.99 -11.47
CA VAL A 154 15.90 -5.71 -10.77
C VAL A 154 15.17 -4.73 -11.71
N GLN A 155 13.98 -4.26 -11.34
CA GLN A 155 13.32 -3.21 -12.12
C GLN A 155 14.26 -2.00 -12.15
N GLU A 156 14.82 -1.74 -13.36
CA GLU A 156 15.52 -0.50 -13.59
C GLU A 156 14.60 0.67 -13.25
N SER A 157 15.12 1.61 -12.49
CA SER A 157 14.41 2.82 -12.10
C SER A 157 13.76 3.46 -13.33
N VAL A 158 12.46 3.70 -13.27
CA VAL A 158 11.68 4.41 -14.31
C VAL A 158 12.31 5.79 -14.61
N PHE A 159 13.13 6.28 -13.68
CA PHE A 159 13.88 7.53 -13.80
C PHE A 159 15.39 7.26 -13.70
N PRO A 160 16.15 7.33 -14.83
CA PRO A 160 17.60 7.24 -14.79
C PRO A 160 18.18 8.30 -13.85
N GLY A 161 19.01 7.88 -12.89
CA GLY A 161 19.60 8.78 -11.91
C GLY A 161 18.83 8.90 -10.57
N LEU A 162 17.72 8.18 -10.41
CA LEU A 162 17.06 8.00 -9.13
C LEU A 162 17.35 6.58 -8.62
N VAL A 163 18.09 6.47 -7.53
CA VAL A 163 18.61 5.20 -7.03
C VAL A 163 18.26 5.05 -5.57
N VAL A 164 17.77 3.87 -5.20
CA VAL A 164 17.59 3.50 -3.78
C VAL A 164 18.63 2.45 -3.41
N THR A 165 19.29 2.69 -2.27
CA THR A 165 20.33 1.79 -1.76
C THR A 165 20.02 1.37 -0.32
N ASP A 166 20.54 0.21 0.07
CA ASP A 166 20.52 -0.24 1.46
C ASP A 166 21.62 0.44 2.30
N LYS A 167 21.78 0.00 3.55
CA LYS A 167 22.80 0.49 4.49
C LYS A 167 24.24 0.26 4.00
N ASP A 168 24.46 -0.71 3.11
CA ASP A 168 25.77 -1.10 2.57
C ASP A 168 26.04 -0.45 1.19
N GLY A 169 25.13 0.42 0.72
CA GLY A 169 25.22 1.13 -0.55
C GLY A 169 24.85 0.27 -1.76
N GLN A 170 24.30 -0.92 -1.55
CA GLN A 170 23.82 -1.77 -2.64
C GLN A 170 22.46 -1.30 -3.13
N ARG A 171 22.27 -1.29 -4.45
CA ARG A 171 20.98 -0.95 -5.04
C ARG A 171 19.92 -1.97 -4.61
N ILE A 172 18.77 -1.47 -4.19
CA ILE A 172 17.63 -2.29 -3.82
C ILE A 172 16.41 -1.90 -4.64
N SER A 173 15.52 -2.85 -4.83
CA SER A 173 14.23 -2.61 -5.48
C SER A 173 13.35 -1.72 -4.61
N TYR A 174 12.54 -0.90 -5.26
CA TYR A 174 11.55 -0.06 -4.62
C TYR A 174 10.29 -0.02 -5.47
N THR A 175 9.16 0.28 -4.87
CA THR A 175 7.91 0.56 -5.57
C THR A 175 7.80 2.06 -5.79
N SER A 176 7.45 2.48 -7.00
CA SER A 176 7.17 3.89 -7.31
C SER A 176 5.72 4.07 -7.72
N ILE A 177 5.07 5.07 -7.15
CA ILE A 177 3.70 5.45 -7.50
C ILE A 177 3.71 6.92 -7.89
N ARG A 178 3.15 7.23 -9.04
CA ARG A 178 2.98 8.60 -9.53
C ARG A 178 1.51 8.97 -9.46
N GLY A 179 1.19 10.01 -8.71
CA GLY A 179 -0.16 10.55 -8.62
C GLY A 179 -0.12 12.06 -8.62
N ASN A 180 -0.95 12.70 -9.45
CA ASN A 180 -1.00 14.15 -9.62
C ASN A 180 0.41 14.72 -9.89
N ASN A 181 1.00 15.44 -8.94
CA ASN A 181 2.34 16.01 -8.99
C ASN A 181 3.30 15.41 -7.95
N ILE A 182 2.98 14.24 -7.41
CA ILE A 182 3.75 13.55 -6.36
C ILE A 182 4.32 12.25 -6.92
N LEU A 183 5.59 11.99 -6.65
CA LEU A 183 6.26 10.71 -6.86
C LEU A 183 6.52 10.06 -5.50
N SER A 184 5.81 8.99 -5.19
CA SER A 184 5.99 8.22 -3.96
C SER A 184 6.88 7.01 -4.21
N LEU A 185 7.93 6.86 -3.42
CA LEU A 185 8.91 5.78 -3.48
C LEU A 185 8.87 5.00 -2.17
N ARG A 186 8.57 3.71 -2.23
CA ARG A 186 8.43 2.84 -1.05
C ARG A 186 9.45 1.71 -1.07
N VAL A 187 10.02 1.43 0.09
CA VAL A 187 11.02 0.37 0.29
C VAL A 187 10.66 -0.45 1.52
N GLY A 188 10.59 -1.76 1.38
CA GLY A 188 10.38 -2.70 2.48
C GLY A 188 11.63 -2.90 3.35
N ARG A 189 12.26 -1.82 3.82
CA ARG A 189 13.46 -1.84 4.68
C ARG A 189 13.33 -0.85 5.82
N PHE A 190 13.96 -1.12 6.95
CA PHE A 190 14.06 -0.19 8.08
C PHE A 190 15.07 0.92 7.85
N THR A 191 16.08 0.65 7.02
CA THR A 191 17.13 1.60 6.65
C THR A 191 17.34 1.54 5.15
N ALA A 192 17.24 2.71 4.50
CA ALA A 192 17.51 2.86 3.08
C ALA A 192 17.88 4.31 2.76
N SER A 193 18.57 4.52 1.64
CA SER A 193 18.92 5.84 1.14
C SER A 193 18.37 6.03 -0.26
N LEU A 194 17.66 7.13 -0.47
CA LEU A 194 17.27 7.64 -1.79
C LEU A 194 18.34 8.58 -2.28
N ARG A 195 18.86 8.35 -3.48
CA ARG A 195 19.83 9.20 -4.19
C ARG A 195 19.19 9.72 -5.47
N ALA A 196 19.28 11.02 -5.68
CA ALA A 196 18.77 11.66 -6.89
C ALA A 196 19.76 12.73 -7.37
N SER A 197 20.23 12.62 -8.61
CA SER A 197 20.98 13.71 -9.23
C SER A 197 20.08 14.92 -9.47
N LEU A 198 20.61 16.14 -9.39
CA LEU A 198 19.82 17.33 -9.70
C LEU A 198 19.35 17.35 -11.17
N ALA A 199 20.06 16.71 -12.07
CA ALA A 199 19.58 16.51 -13.45
C ALA A 199 18.29 15.70 -13.50
N THR A 200 18.22 14.60 -12.72
CA THR A 200 17.00 13.79 -12.58
C THR A 200 15.87 14.59 -11.92
N LEU A 201 16.16 15.37 -10.90
CA LEU A 201 15.16 16.23 -10.25
C LEU A 201 14.58 17.28 -11.21
N ARG A 202 15.41 17.88 -12.07
CA ARG A 202 14.95 18.81 -13.15
C ARG A 202 14.06 18.11 -14.16
N GLN A 203 14.40 16.85 -14.52
CA GLN A 203 13.56 16.05 -15.41
C GLN A 203 12.21 15.75 -14.76
N LEU A 204 12.18 15.31 -13.50
CA LEU A 204 10.95 15.07 -12.74
C LEU A 204 10.09 16.32 -12.67
N ARG A 205 10.71 17.47 -12.42
CA ARG A 205 10.02 18.77 -12.40
C ARG A 205 9.41 19.12 -13.77
N ALA A 206 10.14 18.88 -14.86
CA ALA A 206 9.64 19.08 -16.22
C ALA A 206 8.47 18.15 -16.57
N GLU A 207 8.41 16.98 -15.97
CA GLU A 207 7.30 16.01 -16.08
C GLU A 207 6.11 16.33 -15.15
N GLY A 208 6.17 17.44 -14.40
CA GLY A 208 5.10 17.90 -13.51
C GLY A 208 5.14 17.28 -12.11
N ILE A 209 6.27 16.70 -11.69
CA ILE A 209 6.46 16.23 -10.31
C ILE A 209 7.03 17.37 -9.48
N ASP A 210 6.27 17.80 -8.49
CA ASP A 210 6.64 18.87 -7.57
C ASP A 210 7.19 18.33 -6.24
N THR A 211 6.83 17.08 -5.93
CA THR A 211 7.08 16.49 -4.61
C THR A 211 7.51 15.04 -4.75
N ILE A 212 8.51 14.64 -3.97
CA ILE A 212 8.95 13.24 -3.82
C ILE A 212 8.69 12.81 -2.38
N THR A 213 7.94 11.73 -2.20
CA THR A 213 7.76 11.08 -0.89
C THR A 213 8.59 9.81 -0.87
N PHE A 214 9.54 9.71 0.06
CA PHE A 214 10.33 8.50 0.28
C PHE A 214 9.90 7.83 1.58
N GLN A 215 9.54 6.57 1.49
CA GLN A 215 9.00 5.80 2.60
C GLN A 215 9.76 4.50 2.81
N THR A 216 10.21 4.28 4.04
CA THR A 216 10.69 3.00 4.58
C THR A 216 9.64 2.45 5.54
N ILE A 217 9.90 1.30 6.18
CA ILE A 217 8.94 0.67 7.10
C ILE A 217 8.53 1.59 8.26
N LEU A 218 9.48 2.37 8.82
CA LEU A 218 9.23 3.21 10.02
C LEU A 218 9.32 4.72 9.77
N CYS A 219 9.72 5.15 8.58
CA CYS A 219 9.98 6.56 8.31
C CYS A 219 9.43 6.95 6.94
N SER A 220 8.77 8.12 6.89
CA SER A 220 8.31 8.73 5.65
C SER A 220 8.75 10.19 5.63
N THR A 221 9.37 10.62 4.52
CA THR A 221 9.80 11.99 4.32
C THR A 221 9.34 12.49 2.97
N THR A 222 8.73 13.65 2.96
CA THR A 222 8.28 14.34 1.75
C THR A 222 9.23 15.51 1.46
N LEU A 223 9.74 15.56 0.24
CA LEU A 223 10.71 16.54 -0.23
C LEU A 223 10.12 17.35 -1.38
N SER A 224 10.27 18.66 -1.34
CA SER A 224 9.97 19.54 -2.47
C SER A 224 11.10 19.45 -3.50
N VAL A 225 10.76 19.17 -4.76
CA VAL A 225 11.73 19.14 -5.86
C VAL A 225 12.37 20.52 -6.07
N ASP A 226 11.59 21.60 -5.96
CA ASP A 226 12.09 22.97 -6.11
C ASP A 226 13.08 23.34 -4.99
N GLU A 227 12.82 22.92 -3.74
CA GLU A 227 13.74 23.15 -2.63
C GLU A 227 15.05 22.39 -2.82
N LEU A 228 15.00 21.13 -3.23
CA LEU A 228 16.21 20.35 -3.53
C LEU A 228 17.03 20.98 -4.66
N LEU A 229 16.38 21.47 -5.71
CA LEU A 229 17.04 22.15 -6.82
C LEU A 229 17.69 23.48 -6.39
N ALA A 230 17.14 24.16 -5.38
CA ALA A 230 17.68 25.40 -4.85
C ALA A 230 18.89 25.20 -3.91
N MET A 231 19.06 23.98 -3.35
CA MET A 231 20.12 23.65 -2.40
C MET A 231 21.45 23.29 -3.05
N GLY A 232 21.47 22.83 -4.32
CA GLY A 232 22.66 22.27 -4.95
C GLY A 232 23.13 22.94 -6.23
N GLY A 233 24.41 22.74 -6.60
CA GLY A 233 24.98 23.13 -7.89
C GLY A 233 24.57 22.18 -9.03
N GLU A 234 25.11 22.43 -10.25
CA GLU A 234 24.68 21.67 -11.45
C GLU A 234 24.94 20.16 -11.36
N ASP A 235 26.03 19.75 -10.71
CA ASP A 235 26.46 18.34 -10.58
C ASP A 235 26.16 17.74 -9.20
N ALA A 236 25.39 18.42 -8.34
CA ALA A 236 25.07 17.95 -7.02
C ALA A 236 24.12 16.75 -7.00
N GLU A 237 24.23 15.93 -5.98
CA GLU A 237 23.32 14.82 -5.70
C GLU A 237 22.58 15.06 -4.39
N ALA A 238 21.28 14.85 -4.37
CA ALA A 238 20.48 14.82 -3.16
C ALA A 238 20.46 13.38 -2.62
N VAL A 239 20.83 13.21 -1.35
CA VAL A 239 20.80 11.93 -0.64
C VAL A 239 19.95 12.04 0.60
N LEU A 240 18.79 11.38 0.59
CA LEU A 240 17.94 11.23 1.76
C LEU A 240 18.15 9.84 2.35
N THR A 241 18.58 9.77 3.60
CA THR A 241 18.79 8.50 4.31
C THR A 241 17.79 8.38 5.46
N HIS A 242 17.06 7.29 5.47
CA HIS A 242 16.25 6.83 6.60
C HIS A 242 17.00 5.79 7.40
N ARG A 243 17.04 5.95 8.73
CA ARG A 243 17.63 4.98 9.68
C ARG A 243 16.66 4.77 10.82
N LEU A 244 15.92 3.65 10.78
CA LEU A 244 14.84 3.39 11.75
C LEU A 244 13.85 4.56 11.78
N THR A 245 13.87 5.36 12.83
CA THR A 245 12.98 6.52 13.03
C THR A 245 13.63 7.87 12.67
N ASP A 246 14.90 7.87 12.26
CA ASP A 246 15.62 9.08 11.93
C ASP A 246 15.76 9.28 10.42
N SER A 247 15.76 10.53 9.98
CA SER A 247 16.02 10.89 8.59
C SER A 247 17.11 11.98 8.50
N SER A 248 17.96 11.86 7.50
CA SER A 248 18.98 12.87 7.19
C SER A 248 18.99 13.16 5.69
N LEU A 249 19.05 14.44 5.32
CA LEU A 249 19.16 14.90 3.95
C LEU A 249 20.50 15.61 3.75
N THR A 250 21.19 15.27 2.68
CA THR A 250 22.42 15.96 2.24
C THR A 250 22.29 16.29 0.76
N VAL A 251 22.70 17.50 0.37
CA VAL A 251 22.78 17.93 -1.03
C VAL A 251 24.18 18.45 -1.26
N GLY A 252 24.94 17.83 -2.19
CA GLY A 252 26.32 18.21 -2.44
C GLY A 252 26.95 17.48 -3.62
#